data_d4aff3c2018baf40c1cf4e1b073809ce
#
_entry.id   d4aff3c2018baf40c1cf4e1b073809ce
#
_cell.length_a   1.000
_cell.length_b   1.000
_cell.length_c   1.000
_cell.angle_alpha   90.00
_cell.angle_beta   90.00
_cell.angle_gamma   90.00
#
_symmetry.space_group_name_H-M   'P 1'
#
loop_
_entity.id
_entity.type
_entity.pdbx_description
1 polymer ?
#
loop_
_entity_poly.entity_id
_entity_poly.type
_entity_poly.pdbx_seq_one_letter_code
_entity_poly.pdbx_strand_id
1 'polypeptide(L)'
;MLKRTLFFGSPGRLFLEHSLLAYETRNANDASEKRTFPLEDLGFIILESLQLAVTTACLNALAKENIAVVVCDHAHMPSAMLQPFSGNTLAQRHTEAQL
;
A
#
# COMPACT_ATOMS: atom_id res chain seq x y z
N MET A 1 4.81 14.52 14.78
CA MET A 1 4.72 13.08 15.03
C MET A 1 5.36 12.31 13.89
N LEU A 2 6.17 11.32 14.25
CA LEU A 2 6.85 10.51 13.24
C LEU A 2 5.93 9.42 12.74
N LYS A 3 5.89 9.25 11.43
CA LYS A 3 5.12 8.21 10.81
C LYS A 3 6.00 6.99 10.55
N ARG A 4 5.38 5.84 10.53
CA ARG A 4 6.11 4.59 10.35
C ARG A 4 6.24 4.22 8.88
N THR A 5 7.30 3.52 8.55
CA THR A 5 7.49 2.90 7.26
C THR A 5 7.32 1.40 7.43
N LEU A 6 6.48 0.80 6.60
CA LEU A 6 6.26 -0.64 6.66
C LEU A 6 6.86 -1.31 5.43
N PHE A 7 7.51 -2.45 5.64
CA PHE A 7 8.03 -3.29 4.57
C PHE A 7 7.26 -4.58 4.52
N PHE A 8 6.84 -4.97 3.34
CA PHE A 8 6.17 -6.25 3.15
C PHE A 8 6.99 -7.08 2.18
N GLY A 9 7.83 -7.93 2.73
CA GLY A 9 8.75 -8.75 1.95
C GLY A 9 8.31 -10.19 1.75
N SER A 10 7.16 -10.57 2.28
CA SER A 10 6.64 -11.92 2.13
C SER A 10 5.34 -11.92 1.35
N PRO A 11 5.05 -12.99 0.61
CA PRO A 11 3.79 -13.08 -0.12
C PRO A 11 2.59 -12.93 0.80
N GLY A 12 1.55 -12.28 0.32
CA GLY A 12 0.36 -12.09 1.13
C GLY A 12 -0.62 -11.18 0.45
N ARG A 13 -1.57 -10.70 1.24
CA ARG A 13 -2.63 -9.86 0.72
C ARG A 13 -2.84 -8.68 1.65
N LEU A 14 -2.93 -7.51 1.04
CA LEU A 14 -3.20 -6.28 1.76
C LEU A 14 -4.62 -5.81 1.42
N PHE A 15 -5.38 -5.48 2.44
CA PHE A 15 -6.75 -5.04 2.24
C PHE A 15 -7.16 -4.13 3.38
N LEU A 16 -8.31 -3.49 3.21
CA LEU A 16 -8.84 -2.59 4.22
C LEU A 16 -9.84 -3.34 5.08
N GLU A 17 -9.68 -3.26 6.40
CA GLU A 17 -10.60 -3.91 7.32
C GLU A 17 -10.83 -2.99 8.49
N HIS A 18 -12.09 -2.59 8.69
CA HIS A 18 -12.46 -1.70 9.79
C HIS A 18 -11.60 -0.45 9.84
N SER A 19 -11.34 0.13 8.67
CA SER A 19 -10.52 1.34 8.52
C SER A 19 -9.07 1.14 8.94
N LEU A 20 -8.62 -0.11 8.97
CA LEU A 20 -7.23 -0.44 9.24
C LEU A 20 -6.62 -1.12 8.03
N LEU A 21 -5.30 -0.98 7.88
CA LEU A 21 -4.58 -1.73 6.87
C LEU A 21 -4.38 -3.15 7.40
N ALA A 22 -4.91 -4.12 6.68
CA ALA A 22 -4.80 -5.52 7.07
C ALA A 22 -3.83 -6.23 6.14
N TYR A 23 -2.94 -7.02 6.72
CA TYR A 23 -1.99 -7.84 5.99
C TYR A 23 -2.21 -9.28 6.38
N GLU A 24 -2.54 -10.11 5.41
CA GLU A 24 -2.80 -11.51 5.64
C GLU A 24 -1.80 -12.35 4.87
N THR A 25 -1.16 -13.30 5.54
CA THR A 25 -0.18 -14.17 4.94
C THR A 25 -0.36 -15.58 5.49
N ARG A 26 0.20 -16.56 4.81
CA ARG A 26 0.19 -17.94 5.27
C ARG A 26 1.58 -18.32 5.72
N ASN A 27 1.64 -18.99 6.87
CA ASN A 27 2.92 -19.47 7.37
C ASN A 27 3.21 -20.87 6.82
N ALA A 28 4.33 -21.46 7.28
CA ALA A 28 4.78 -22.75 6.78
C ALA A 28 3.79 -23.87 7.07
N ASN A 29 2.94 -23.73 8.05
CA ASN A 29 1.95 -24.72 8.41
C ASN A 29 0.61 -24.50 7.71
N ASP A 30 0.60 -23.61 6.72
CA ASP A 30 -0.59 -23.28 5.95
C ASP A 30 -1.67 -22.61 6.78
N ALA A 31 -1.30 -22.07 7.91
CA ALA A 31 -2.23 -21.31 8.75
C ALA A 31 -2.17 -19.84 8.37
N SER A 32 -3.31 -19.19 8.33
CA SER A 32 -3.39 -17.77 8.04
C SER A 32 -2.97 -16.96 9.23
N GLU A 33 -2.18 -15.92 8.97
CA GLU A 33 -1.85 -14.93 9.98
C GLU A 33 -2.27 -13.57 9.46
N LYS A 34 -2.92 -12.80 10.32
CA LYS A 34 -3.38 -11.47 9.93
C LYS A 34 -2.89 -10.44 10.92
N ARG A 35 -2.37 -9.35 10.41
CA ARG A 35 -1.93 -8.22 11.23
C ARG A 35 -2.63 -6.97 10.72
N THR A 36 -2.92 -6.06 11.63
CA THR A 36 -3.57 -4.82 11.25
C THR A 36 -2.76 -3.64 11.76
N PHE A 37 -2.86 -2.52 11.03
CA PHE A 37 -2.11 -1.31 11.33
C PHE A 37 -3.02 -0.11 11.20
N PRO A 38 -3.05 0.79 12.19
CA PRO A 38 -3.80 2.03 12.05
C PRO A 38 -3.21 2.88 10.92
N LEU A 39 -4.06 3.37 10.04
CA LEU A 39 -3.57 4.14 8.90
C LEU A 39 -2.89 5.43 9.31
N GLU A 40 -3.39 6.04 10.37
CA GLU A 40 -2.86 7.33 10.79
C GLU A 40 -1.43 7.27 11.28
N ASP A 41 -0.93 6.07 11.57
CA ASP A 41 0.45 5.91 12.02
C ASP A 41 1.42 5.69 10.86
N LEU A 42 0.91 5.57 9.65
CA LEU A 42 1.73 5.16 8.52
C LEU A 42 2.05 6.35 7.63
N GLY A 43 3.29 6.40 7.15
CA GLY A 43 3.69 7.42 6.19
C GLY A 43 4.12 6.84 4.87
N PHE A 44 4.62 5.62 4.89
CA PHE A 44 5.26 5.02 3.73
C PHE A 44 5.11 3.52 3.77
N ILE A 45 4.83 2.90 2.63
CA ILE A 45 4.72 1.45 2.55
C ILE A 45 5.56 0.98 1.39
N ILE A 46 6.37 -0.05 1.63
CA ILE A 46 7.24 -0.61 0.60
C ILE A 46 6.84 -2.06 0.37
N LEU A 47 6.44 -2.35 -0.86
CA LEU A 47 6.00 -3.68 -1.26
C LEU A 47 7.16 -4.36 -1.99
N GLU A 48 7.90 -5.18 -1.28
CA GLU A 48 9.07 -5.84 -1.82
C GLU A 48 8.76 -7.16 -2.52
N SER A 49 7.77 -7.87 -2.03
CA SER A 49 7.43 -9.16 -2.61
C SER A 49 6.62 -8.95 -3.89
N LEU A 50 6.94 -9.74 -4.91
CA LEU A 50 6.16 -9.70 -6.15
C LEU A 50 4.85 -10.48 -6.03
N GLN A 51 4.65 -11.16 -4.93
CA GLN A 51 3.45 -11.97 -4.74
C GLN A 51 2.52 -11.36 -3.70
N LEU A 52 2.43 -10.05 -3.71
CA LEU A 52 1.50 -9.32 -2.85
C LEU A 52 0.31 -8.88 -3.68
N ALA A 53 -0.87 -9.09 -3.14
CA ALA A 53 -2.10 -8.58 -3.75
C ALA A 53 -2.62 -7.45 -2.88
N VAL A 54 -3.09 -6.38 -3.52
CA VAL A 54 -3.58 -5.21 -2.79
C VAL A 54 -4.92 -4.81 -3.40
N THR A 55 -5.92 -4.62 -2.55
CA THR A 55 -7.22 -4.20 -3.06
C THR A 55 -7.24 -2.72 -3.40
N THR A 56 -8.07 -2.35 -4.36
CA THR A 56 -8.22 -0.95 -4.73
C THR A 56 -8.77 -0.13 -3.57
N ALA A 57 -9.67 -0.71 -2.79
CA ALA A 57 -10.19 -0.01 -1.63
C ALA A 57 -9.08 0.34 -0.65
N CYS A 58 -8.13 -0.58 -0.47
CA CYS A 58 -6.99 -0.34 0.39
C CYS A 58 -6.14 0.81 -0.16
N LEU A 59 -5.86 0.79 -1.46
CA LEU A 59 -5.07 1.86 -2.08
C LEU A 59 -5.74 3.21 -1.93
N ASN A 60 -7.06 3.26 -2.07
CA ASN A 60 -7.78 4.52 -1.90
C ASN A 60 -7.69 5.04 -0.48
N ALA A 61 -7.78 4.14 0.50
CA ALA A 61 -7.68 4.54 1.89
C ALA A 61 -6.28 5.07 2.21
N LEU A 62 -5.26 4.41 1.66
CA LEU A 62 -3.89 4.87 1.85
C LEU A 62 -3.68 6.25 1.25
N ALA A 63 -4.25 6.48 0.07
CA ALA A 63 -4.12 7.78 -0.58
C ALA A 63 -4.79 8.88 0.22
N LYS A 64 -5.93 8.60 0.83
CA LYS A 64 -6.62 9.58 1.65
C LYS A 64 -5.81 10.00 2.85
N GLU A 65 -4.98 9.10 3.37
CA GLU A 65 -4.14 9.40 4.52
C GLU A 65 -2.75 9.88 4.10
N ASN A 66 -2.58 10.19 2.83
CA ASN A 66 -1.30 10.68 2.29
C ASN A 66 -0.17 9.69 2.50
N ILE A 67 -0.47 8.42 2.36
CA ILE A 67 0.53 7.37 2.51
C ILE A 67 1.02 6.97 1.13
N ALA A 68 2.34 7.05 0.91
CA ALA A 68 2.94 6.67 -0.35
C ALA A 68 3.24 5.17 -0.36
N VAL A 69 3.08 4.54 -1.52
CA VAL A 69 3.32 3.11 -1.67
C VAL A 69 4.37 2.90 -2.75
N VAL A 70 5.46 2.23 -2.39
CA VAL A 70 6.54 1.92 -3.31
C VAL A 70 6.47 0.45 -3.67
N VAL A 71 6.59 0.16 -4.96
CA VAL A 71 6.58 -1.20 -5.47
C VAL A 71 7.99 -1.53 -5.98
N CYS A 72 8.48 -2.71 -5.66
CA CYS A 72 9.81 -3.13 -6.05
C CYS A 72 9.75 -4.18 -7.15
N ASP A 73 10.84 -4.28 -7.91
CA ASP A 73 10.94 -5.29 -8.96
C ASP A 73 11.60 -6.57 -8.42
N HIS A 74 11.89 -7.50 -9.31
CA HIS A 74 12.46 -8.80 -8.92
C HIS A 74 13.87 -8.67 -8.34
N ALA A 75 14.53 -7.55 -8.56
CA ALA A 75 15.86 -7.30 -8.00
C ALA A 75 15.77 -6.52 -6.69
N HIS A 76 14.57 -6.39 -6.13
CA HIS A 76 14.31 -5.66 -4.90
C HIS A 76 14.63 -4.17 -5.02
N MET A 77 14.55 -3.65 -6.23
CA MET A 77 14.78 -2.23 -6.48
C MET A 77 13.43 -1.54 -6.70
N PRO A 78 13.26 -0.33 -6.17
CA PRO A 78 12.01 0.40 -6.40
C PRO A 78 11.79 0.62 -7.88
N SER A 79 10.60 0.24 -8.36
CA SER A 79 10.27 0.37 -9.76
C SER A 79 9.10 1.32 -10.01
N ALA A 80 8.26 1.55 -9.00
CA ALA A 80 7.12 2.43 -9.15
C ALA A 80 6.68 2.93 -7.81
N MET A 81 5.96 4.04 -7.81
CA MET A 81 5.43 4.60 -6.58
C MET A 81 4.02 5.11 -6.83
N LEU A 82 3.12 4.77 -5.92
CA LEU A 82 1.79 5.33 -5.91
C LEU A 82 1.76 6.47 -4.92
N GLN A 83 1.42 7.66 -5.41
CA GLN A 83 1.36 8.85 -4.57
C GLN A 83 -0.04 9.43 -4.61
N PRO A 84 -0.54 9.92 -3.48
CA PRO A 84 -1.83 10.59 -3.51
C PRO A 84 -1.73 11.90 -4.29
N PHE A 85 -2.81 12.24 -4.94
CA PHE A 85 -2.90 13.54 -5.58
C PHE A 85 -3.06 14.58 -4.48
N SER A 86 -2.23 15.61 -4.55
CA SER A 86 -2.20 16.60 -3.49
C SER A 86 -2.96 17.86 -3.83
N GLY A 87 -3.84 17.81 -4.77
CA GLY A 87 -4.58 18.99 -5.11
C GLY A 87 -5.51 18.76 -6.25
N ASN A 88 -6.51 19.60 -6.35
CA ASN A 88 -7.52 19.47 -7.38
C ASN A 88 -6.96 19.70 -8.76
N THR A 89 -5.99 20.59 -8.87
CA THR A 89 -5.43 20.92 -10.17
C THR A 89 -4.80 19.71 -10.83
N LEU A 90 -4.06 18.93 -10.05
CA LEU A 90 -3.41 17.77 -10.59
C LEU A 90 -4.41 16.71 -11.03
N ALA A 91 -5.45 16.52 -10.23
CA ALA A 91 -6.46 15.56 -10.57
C ALA A 91 -7.18 15.94 -11.86
N GLN A 92 -7.44 17.20 -12.06
CA GLN A 92 -8.08 17.68 -13.28
C GLN A 92 -7.23 17.41 -14.50
N ARG A 93 -5.95 17.67 -14.39
CA ARG A 93 -5.06 17.44 -15.52
C ARG A 93 -4.99 15.96 -15.88
N HIS A 94 -5.03 15.12 -14.90
CA HIS A 94 -5.00 13.69 -15.15
C HIS A 94 -6.24 13.24 -15.89
N THR A 95 -7.37 13.78 -15.54
CA THR A 95 -8.60 13.42 -16.21
C THR A 95 -8.52 13.72 -17.68
N GLU A 96 -7.93 14.84 -18.04
CA GLU A 96 -7.78 15.22 -19.44
C GLU A 96 -6.77 14.34 -20.15
N ALA A 97 -5.69 14.04 -19.49
CA ALA A 97 -4.61 13.29 -20.13
C ALA A 97 -4.96 11.84 -20.42
N GLN A 98 -5.89 11.30 -19.71
CA GLN A 98 -6.21 9.90 -19.87
C GLN A 98 -7.14 9.60 -21.01
N LEU A 99 -7.61 10.58 -21.64
CA LEU A 99 -8.49 10.36 -22.78
C LEU A 99 -7.74 10.09 -24.03
#